data_49b8bb0c0ed90b642a6c83ea74bdd1d6
#
_entry.id   49b8bb0c0ed90b642a6c83ea74bdd1d6
#
_cell.length_a   1.000
_cell.length_b   1.000
_cell.length_c   1.000
_cell.angle_alpha   90.00
_cell.angle_beta   90.00
_cell.angle_gamma   90.00
#
_symmetry.space_group_name_H-M   'P 1'
#
loop_
_entity.id
_entity.type
_entity.pdbx_description
1 polymer ?
#
loop_
_entity_poly.entity_id
_entity_poly.type
_entity_poly.pdbx_seq_one_letter_code
_entity_poly.pdbx_strand_id
1 'polypeptide(L)'
;VMPVAIDINMGCPVPKIVKNGEGSALMRNLPLAKKIIEAVVKSAGDVPVTVKMRLGWDMGSICVIDLAKIAEDSGAAAICVHARTRSQMYAPSADWSYIKKVKEAVSIPVVGNGDIFSGADAKRMIEETGCDAVAIARGAMGNPWIFEEATALLEGKIFSPISPTQKIQGAIDHLDLLIKLKGEARAVPESRAHMDKYTKGLYGAPRIRNAVNLAESAEEIKALLRSLLG
;
A
#
# COMPACT_ATOMS: atom_id res chain seq x y z
N VAL A 1 -15.26 11.04 -15.70
CA VAL A 1 -14.67 9.70 -15.73
C VAL A 1 -15.41 8.86 -14.70
N MET A 2 -16.01 7.75 -15.12
CA MET A 2 -16.63 6.80 -14.18
C MET A 2 -15.52 5.99 -13.50
N PRO A 3 -15.49 5.91 -12.16
CA PRO A 3 -14.50 5.08 -11.46
C PRO A 3 -14.82 3.60 -11.64
N VAL A 4 -13.80 2.76 -11.59
CA VAL A 4 -13.96 1.29 -11.64
C VAL A 4 -14.46 0.76 -10.27
N ALA A 5 -14.09 1.42 -9.19
CA ALA A 5 -14.54 1.13 -7.83
C ALA A 5 -14.41 2.38 -6.95
N ILE A 6 -15.13 2.40 -5.83
CA ILE A 6 -15.05 3.44 -4.79
C ILE A 6 -14.52 2.79 -3.52
N ASP A 7 -13.37 3.24 -2.99
CA ASP A 7 -12.83 2.73 -1.73
C ASP A 7 -13.09 3.68 -0.57
N ILE A 8 -13.72 3.18 0.50
CA ILE A 8 -13.97 3.94 1.72
C ILE A 8 -12.78 3.73 2.67
N ASN A 9 -12.09 4.83 2.99
CA ASN A 9 -10.95 4.79 3.89
C ASN A 9 -11.40 4.82 5.37
N MET A 10 -11.37 3.66 6.02
CA MET A 10 -11.61 3.51 7.47
C MET A 10 -10.33 3.07 8.22
N GLY A 11 -9.15 3.26 7.63
CA GLY A 11 -7.88 2.79 8.21
C GLY A 11 -6.79 3.86 8.37
N CYS A 12 -6.94 5.07 7.83
CA CYS A 12 -5.91 6.11 7.93
C CYS A 12 -5.64 6.50 9.40
N PRO A 13 -4.40 6.36 9.90
CA PRO A 13 -4.08 6.63 11.31
C PRO A 13 -3.63 8.06 11.57
N VAL A 14 -3.47 8.88 10.52
CA VAL A 14 -2.84 10.21 10.60
C VAL A 14 -3.65 11.16 11.48
N PRO A 15 -3.03 11.88 12.45
CA PRO A 15 -3.74 12.75 13.39
C PRO A 15 -4.67 13.76 12.74
N LYS A 16 -4.27 14.38 11.63
CA LYS A 16 -5.07 15.35 10.88
C LYS A 16 -6.41 14.77 10.41
N ILE A 17 -6.39 13.52 9.91
CA ILE A 17 -7.60 12.81 9.45
C ILE A 17 -8.44 12.37 10.63
N VAL A 18 -7.81 11.74 11.63
CA VAL A 18 -8.50 11.19 12.79
C VAL A 18 -9.19 12.27 13.65
N LYS A 19 -8.61 13.47 13.76
CA LYS A 19 -9.23 14.61 14.49
C LYS A 19 -10.56 15.03 13.89
N ASN A 20 -10.76 14.84 12.60
CA ASN A 20 -12.02 15.15 11.91
C ASN A 20 -13.07 14.03 12.04
N GLY A 21 -12.77 12.94 12.77
CA GLY A 21 -13.67 11.78 12.87
C GLY A 21 -13.60 10.84 11.67
N GLU A 22 -12.59 10.98 10.81
CA GLU A 22 -12.40 10.23 9.56
C GLU A 22 -11.37 9.12 9.71
N GLY A 23 -11.21 8.29 8.67
CA GLY A 23 -10.23 7.21 8.62
C GLY A 23 -10.43 6.21 9.76
N SER A 24 -9.38 5.90 10.52
CA SER A 24 -9.46 4.93 11.62
C SER A 24 -10.32 5.39 12.82
N ALA A 25 -10.72 6.67 12.90
CA ALA A 25 -11.65 7.14 13.93
C ALA A 25 -13.03 6.49 13.78
N LEU A 26 -13.44 6.15 12.55
CA LEU A 26 -14.71 5.47 12.26
C LEU A 26 -14.81 4.10 12.92
N MET A 27 -13.68 3.42 13.13
CA MET A 27 -13.64 2.13 13.83
C MET A 27 -14.05 2.21 15.30
N ARG A 28 -14.10 3.41 15.88
CA ARG A 28 -14.61 3.65 17.25
C ARG A 28 -16.14 3.84 17.31
N ASN A 29 -16.79 3.92 16.13
CA ASN A 29 -18.23 4.13 16.03
C ASN A 29 -18.80 3.28 14.88
N LEU A 30 -18.95 1.98 15.13
CA LEU A 30 -19.43 1.02 14.14
C LEU A 30 -20.82 1.36 13.58
N PRO A 31 -21.79 1.88 14.38
CA PRO A 31 -23.07 2.35 13.84
C PRO A 31 -22.94 3.49 12.82
N LEU A 32 -22.00 4.41 13.01
CA LEU A 32 -21.71 5.46 12.03
C LEU A 32 -21.00 4.88 10.79
N ALA A 33 -20.04 3.96 10.98
CA ALA A 33 -19.36 3.28 9.89
C ALA A 33 -20.38 2.56 8.97
N LYS A 34 -21.34 1.83 9.57
CA LYS A 34 -22.44 1.19 8.84
C LYS A 34 -23.21 2.18 7.98
N LYS A 35 -23.69 3.28 8.58
CA LYS A 35 -24.47 4.30 7.87
C LYS A 35 -23.69 4.91 6.68
N ILE A 36 -22.37 5.10 6.84
CA ILE A 36 -21.52 5.63 5.77
C ILE A 36 -21.42 4.62 4.64
N ILE A 37 -21.18 3.35 4.93
CA ILE A 37 -21.04 2.29 3.92
C ILE A 37 -22.36 2.17 3.14
N GLU A 38 -23.50 2.04 3.84
CA GLU A 38 -24.82 1.95 3.24
C GLU A 38 -25.14 3.17 2.33
N ALA A 39 -24.81 4.38 2.78
CA ALA A 39 -25.02 5.58 2.00
C ALA A 39 -24.19 5.62 0.73
N VAL A 40 -22.90 5.23 0.81
CA VAL A 40 -22.00 5.18 -0.34
C VAL A 40 -22.43 4.10 -1.32
N VAL A 41 -22.72 2.88 -0.84
CA VAL A 41 -23.21 1.76 -1.69
C VAL A 41 -24.49 2.17 -2.42
N LYS A 42 -25.46 2.76 -1.73
CA LYS A 42 -26.71 3.25 -2.33
C LYS A 42 -26.44 4.31 -3.42
N SER A 43 -25.49 5.21 -3.17
CA SER A 43 -25.21 6.32 -4.11
C SER A 43 -24.31 5.89 -5.28
N ALA A 44 -23.53 4.83 -5.12
CA ALA A 44 -22.61 4.31 -6.14
C ALA A 44 -23.33 3.59 -7.29
N GLY A 45 -24.57 3.12 -7.08
CA GLY A 45 -25.31 2.34 -8.06
C GLY A 45 -24.56 1.04 -8.40
N ASP A 46 -24.22 0.87 -9.68
CA ASP A 46 -23.52 -0.34 -10.16
C ASP A 46 -22.00 -0.31 -9.94
N VAL A 47 -21.43 0.81 -9.42
CA VAL A 47 -19.99 0.91 -9.13
C VAL A 47 -19.68 0.17 -7.84
N PRO A 48 -18.77 -0.83 -7.85
CA PRO A 48 -18.39 -1.57 -6.65
C PRO A 48 -17.82 -0.66 -5.56
N VAL A 49 -18.27 -0.87 -4.32
CA VAL A 49 -17.75 -0.15 -3.14
C VAL A 49 -16.88 -1.10 -2.32
N THR A 50 -15.68 -0.67 -1.96
CA THR A 50 -14.77 -1.41 -1.08
C THR A 50 -14.50 -0.63 0.20
N VAL A 51 -14.06 -1.32 1.25
CA VAL A 51 -13.74 -0.70 2.52
C VAL A 51 -12.32 -1.09 2.94
N LYS A 52 -11.44 -0.10 3.13
CA LYS A 52 -10.10 -0.34 3.69
C LYS A 52 -10.07 0.01 5.16
N MET A 53 -9.67 -0.95 6.01
CA MET A 53 -9.71 -0.84 7.46
C MET A 53 -8.41 -1.31 8.15
N ARG A 54 -8.31 -1.06 9.45
CA ARG A 54 -7.30 -1.62 10.36
C ARG A 54 -7.96 -2.59 11.34
N LEU A 55 -7.18 -3.12 12.31
CA LEU A 55 -7.71 -4.05 13.32
C LEU A 55 -8.66 -3.38 14.33
N GLY A 56 -8.46 -2.11 14.58
CA GLY A 56 -9.18 -1.30 15.57
C GLY A 56 -8.38 -0.07 15.93
N TRP A 57 -8.80 0.65 16.97
CA TRP A 57 -8.08 1.83 17.46
C TRP A 57 -6.78 1.46 18.15
N ASP A 58 -6.83 0.53 19.10
CA ASP A 58 -5.72 -0.06 19.85
C ASP A 58 -5.98 -1.54 20.13
N MET A 59 -5.08 -2.18 20.85
CA MET A 59 -5.21 -3.62 21.17
C MET A 59 -6.38 -3.94 22.10
N GLY A 60 -6.84 -2.97 22.90
CA GLY A 60 -8.00 -3.12 23.78
C GLY A 60 -9.36 -2.91 23.07
N SER A 61 -9.34 -2.44 21.82
CA SER A 61 -10.54 -2.11 21.05
C SER A 61 -10.50 -2.65 19.62
N ILE A 62 -10.05 -3.89 19.46
CA ILE A 62 -10.08 -4.59 18.18
C ILE A 62 -11.53 -4.87 17.77
N CYS A 63 -11.91 -4.41 16.57
CA CYS A 63 -13.27 -4.53 16.05
C CYS A 63 -13.31 -4.92 14.56
N VAL A 64 -12.17 -5.35 13.99
CA VAL A 64 -12.05 -5.64 12.57
C VAL A 64 -13.05 -6.68 12.07
N ILE A 65 -13.34 -7.71 12.86
CA ILE A 65 -14.27 -8.79 12.48
C ILE A 65 -15.70 -8.24 12.42
N ASP A 66 -16.10 -7.46 13.43
CA ASP A 66 -17.44 -6.85 13.45
C ASP A 66 -17.60 -5.83 12.31
N LEU A 67 -16.58 -4.99 12.06
CA LEU A 67 -16.60 -4.04 10.95
C LEU A 67 -16.61 -4.75 9.59
N ALA A 68 -15.93 -5.87 9.45
CA ALA A 68 -15.94 -6.67 8.21
C ALA A 68 -17.34 -7.23 7.91
N LYS A 69 -18.03 -7.78 8.90
CA LYS A 69 -19.43 -8.23 8.77
C LYS A 69 -20.37 -7.07 8.45
N ILE A 70 -20.21 -5.94 9.14
CA ILE A 70 -20.99 -4.73 8.85
C ILE A 70 -20.75 -4.27 7.40
N ALA A 71 -19.52 -4.32 6.90
CA ALA A 71 -19.22 -3.94 5.52
C ALA A 71 -19.90 -4.87 4.51
N GLU A 72 -19.85 -6.19 4.74
CA GLU A 72 -20.54 -7.19 3.92
C GLU A 72 -22.06 -6.99 3.95
N ASP A 73 -22.67 -6.89 5.14
CA ASP A 73 -24.12 -6.68 5.32
C ASP A 73 -24.61 -5.36 4.71
N SER A 74 -23.72 -4.35 4.62
CA SER A 74 -24.00 -3.05 4.02
C SER A 74 -23.79 -3.02 2.49
N GLY A 75 -23.40 -4.15 1.87
CA GLY A 75 -23.24 -4.28 0.43
C GLY A 75 -21.86 -3.92 -0.12
N ALA A 76 -20.81 -3.90 0.71
CA ALA A 76 -19.44 -3.75 0.21
C ALA A 76 -19.06 -4.95 -0.66
N ALA A 77 -18.44 -4.68 -1.83
CA ALA A 77 -18.00 -5.69 -2.77
C ALA A 77 -16.71 -6.40 -2.37
N ALA A 78 -15.87 -5.76 -1.56
CA ALA A 78 -14.65 -6.33 -0.99
C ALA A 78 -14.16 -5.50 0.19
N ILE A 79 -13.26 -6.07 1.01
CA ILE A 79 -12.61 -5.37 2.10
C ILE A 79 -11.09 -5.54 2.04
N CYS A 80 -10.35 -4.50 2.49
CA CYS A 80 -8.91 -4.57 2.62
C CYS A 80 -8.52 -4.36 4.09
N VAL A 81 -7.81 -5.32 4.68
CA VAL A 81 -7.45 -5.34 6.10
C VAL A 81 -5.96 -5.09 6.28
N HIS A 82 -5.59 -3.94 6.86
CA HIS A 82 -4.23 -3.74 7.37
C HIS A 82 -4.12 -4.35 8.78
N ALA A 83 -3.30 -5.36 8.91
CA ALA A 83 -3.17 -6.18 10.11
C ALA A 83 -2.40 -5.49 11.26
N ARG A 84 -2.75 -4.23 11.53
CA ARG A 84 -2.32 -3.40 12.67
C ARG A 84 -3.46 -2.54 13.17
N THR A 85 -3.43 -2.18 14.45
CA THR A 85 -4.32 -1.16 15.00
C THR A 85 -3.88 0.24 14.57
N ARG A 86 -4.71 1.25 14.80
CA ARG A 86 -4.34 2.67 14.58
C ARG A 86 -3.15 3.06 15.44
N SER A 87 -3.13 2.68 16.71
CA SER A 87 -2.08 3.07 17.66
C SER A 87 -0.73 2.44 17.34
N GLN A 88 -0.71 1.27 16.73
CA GLN A 88 0.51 0.61 16.28
C GLN A 88 1.19 1.29 15.10
N MET A 89 0.51 2.14 14.35
CA MET A 89 1.05 2.80 13.16
C MET A 89 1.74 1.81 12.19
N TYR A 90 3.06 1.59 12.35
CA TYR A 90 3.89 0.70 11.55
C TYR A 90 4.76 -0.26 12.38
N ALA A 91 4.60 -0.29 13.71
CA ALA A 91 5.28 -1.17 14.64
C ALA A 91 4.33 -1.64 15.74
N PRO A 92 4.48 -2.86 16.26
CA PRO A 92 5.35 -3.97 15.84
C PRO A 92 4.93 -4.56 14.48
N SER A 93 5.35 -5.79 14.15
CA SER A 93 4.95 -6.50 12.92
C SER A 93 3.44 -6.66 12.79
N ALA A 94 2.94 -6.68 11.56
CA ALA A 94 1.54 -6.90 11.26
C ALA A 94 1.12 -8.33 11.69
N ASP A 95 0.01 -8.44 12.41
CA ASP A 95 -0.52 -9.74 12.87
C ASP A 95 -1.51 -10.30 11.83
N TRP A 96 -1.00 -11.10 10.93
CA TRP A 96 -1.76 -11.69 9.84
C TRP A 96 -2.84 -12.67 10.32
N SER A 97 -2.80 -13.14 11.57
CA SER A 97 -3.84 -14.02 12.13
C SER A 97 -5.23 -13.36 12.12
N TYR A 98 -5.27 -12.02 12.22
CA TYR A 98 -6.54 -11.28 12.10
C TYR A 98 -7.07 -11.24 10.66
N ILE A 99 -6.22 -11.25 9.64
CA ILE A 99 -6.66 -11.35 8.24
C ILE A 99 -7.36 -12.70 8.03
N LYS A 100 -6.75 -13.79 8.55
CA LYS A 100 -7.35 -15.12 8.52
C LYS A 100 -8.73 -15.15 9.20
N LYS A 101 -8.83 -14.62 10.43
CA LYS A 101 -10.11 -14.55 11.17
C LYS A 101 -11.17 -13.74 10.42
N VAL A 102 -10.78 -12.67 9.74
CA VAL A 102 -11.71 -11.89 8.91
C VAL A 102 -12.14 -12.70 7.70
N LYS A 103 -11.22 -13.38 7.01
CA LYS A 103 -11.55 -14.25 5.86
C LYS A 103 -12.50 -15.39 6.24
N GLU A 104 -12.35 -15.95 7.43
CA GLU A 104 -13.26 -16.98 7.96
C GLU A 104 -14.63 -16.43 8.36
N ALA A 105 -14.76 -15.10 8.57
CA ALA A 105 -15.96 -14.46 9.09
C ALA A 105 -16.88 -13.87 8.03
N VAL A 106 -16.39 -13.68 6.78
CA VAL A 106 -17.13 -13.05 5.66
C VAL A 106 -16.97 -13.87 4.39
N SER A 107 -17.92 -13.72 3.46
CA SER A 107 -17.92 -14.39 2.14
C SER A 107 -17.39 -13.50 1.02
N ILE A 108 -17.41 -12.17 1.19
CA ILE A 108 -16.87 -11.25 0.22
C ILE A 108 -15.33 -11.33 0.15
N PRO A 109 -14.71 -10.93 -0.98
CA PRO A 109 -13.26 -10.90 -1.12
C PRO A 109 -12.55 -10.10 -0.04
N VAL A 110 -11.48 -10.69 0.53
CA VAL A 110 -10.61 -10.09 1.55
C VAL A 110 -9.23 -9.85 0.97
N VAL A 111 -8.79 -8.60 0.99
CA VAL A 111 -7.43 -8.20 0.58
C VAL A 111 -6.56 -8.03 1.82
N GLY A 112 -5.51 -8.85 1.94
CA GLY A 112 -4.55 -8.77 3.04
C GLY A 112 -3.55 -7.63 2.84
N ASN A 113 -3.24 -6.89 3.90
CA ASN A 113 -2.27 -5.79 3.88
C ASN A 113 -1.42 -5.74 5.16
N GLY A 114 -0.15 -5.40 5.02
CA GLY A 114 0.80 -5.20 6.11
C GLY A 114 2.04 -6.08 5.96
N ASP A 115 3.22 -5.42 5.97
CA ASP A 115 4.55 -6.05 5.95
C ASP A 115 4.82 -7.00 4.77
N ILE A 116 4.32 -6.67 3.59
CA ILE A 116 4.68 -7.32 2.34
C ILE A 116 5.83 -6.52 1.73
N PHE A 117 7.04 -7.07 1.74
CA PHE A 117 8.26 -6.46 1.23
C PHE A 117 8.92 -7.27 0.11
N SER A 118 8.37 -8.46 -0.20
CA SER A 118 8.81 -9.35 -1.27
C SER A 118 7.61 -10.10 -1.87
N GLY A 119 7.80 -10.69 -3.04
CA GLY A 119 6.81 -11.61 -3.61
C GLY A 119 6.59 -12.84 -2.73
N ALA A 120 7.63 -13.31 -2.04
CA ALA A 120 7.52 -14.39 -1.08
C ALA A 120 6.62 -14.03 0.11
N ASP A 121 6.67 -12.79 0.62
CA ASP A 121 5.73 -12.33 1.67
C ASP A 121 4.31 -12.29 1.14
N ALA A 122 4.09 -11.87 -0.11
CA ALA A 122 2.77 -11.85 -0.73
C ALA A 122 2.18 -13.26 -0.83
N LYS A 123 2.97 -14.22 -1.32
CA LYS A 123 2.59 -15.63 -1.41
C LYS A 123 2.27 -16.20 -0.02
N ARG A 124 3.17 -16.00 0.93
CA ARG A 124 3.00 -16.47 2.32
C ARG A 124 1.72 -15.89 2.97
N MET A 125 1.43 -14.60 2.77
CA MET A 125 0.19 -14.02 3.31
C MET A 125 -1.05 -14.74 2.79
N ILE A 126 -1.13 -15.02 1.48
CA ILE A 126 -2.25 -15.76 0.89
C ILE A 126 -2.33 -17.18 1.46
N GLU A 127 -1.21 -17.90 1.53
CA GLU A 127 -1.15 -19.28 2.02
C GLU A 127 -1.52 -19.38 3.52
N GLU A 128 -1.03 -18.47 4.36
CA GLU A 128 -1.28 -18.50 5.81
C GLU A 128 -2.69 -18.02 6.18
N THR A 129 -3.25 -17.06 5.43
CA THR A 129 -4.49 -16.40 5.82
C THR A 129 -5.71 -16.80 5.01
N GLY A 130 -5.49 -17.35 3.80
CA GLY A 130 -6.56 -17.67 2.86
C GLY A 130 -7.20 -16.42 2.23
N CYS A 131 -6.62 -15.22 2.36
CA CYS A 131 -7.14 -14.01 1.72
C CYS A 131 -7.07 -14.13 0.19
N ASP A 132 -7.97 -13.43 -0.49
CA ASP A 132 -8.16 -13.57 -1.95
C ASP A 132 -7.13 -12.76 -2.75
N ALA A 133 -6.57 -11.73 -2.14
CA ALA A 133 -5.55 -10.86 -2.75
C ALA A 133 -4.70 -10.18 -1.68
N VAL A 134 -3.64 -9.49 -2.12
CA VAL A 134 -2.78 -8.71 -1.24
C VAL A 134 -2.63 -7.27 -1.73
N ALA A 135 -2.56 -6.33 -0.79
CA ALA A 135 -2.25 -4.93 -1.06
C ALA A 135 -0.82 -4.62 -0.59
N ILE A 136 0.04 -4.23 -1.51
CA ILE A 136 1.44 -3.90 -1.26
C ILE A 136 1.58 -2.37 -1.19
N ALA A 137 2.17 -1.85 -0.12
CA ALA A 137 2.39 -0.41 0.06
C ALA A 137 3.89 -0.09 0.10
N ARG A 138 4.49 -0.07 1.30
CA ARG A 138 5.90 0.30 1.48
C ARG A 138 6.88 -0.60 0.71
N GLY A 139 6.53 -1.87 0.49
CA GLY A 139 7.34 -2.82 -0.29
C GLY A 139 7.49 -2.47 -1.76
N ALA A 140 6.53 -1.71 -2.33
CA ALA A 140 6.59 -1.25 -3.71
C ALA A 140 7.41 0.05 -3.90
N MET A 141 7.77 0.73 -2.80
CA MET A 141 8.55 1.97 -2.89
C MET A 141 9.97 1.68 -3.37
N GLY A 142 10.30 2.14 -4.58
CA GLY A 142 11.57 1.85 -5.26
C GLY A 142 11.74 0.38 -5.71
N ASN A 143 10.65 -0.38 -5.66
CA ASN A 143 10.59 -1.76 -6.12
C ASN A 143 9.24 -2.07 -6.80
N PRO A 144 8.94 -1.45 -7.95
CA PRO A 144 7.69 -1.73 -8.67
C PRO A 144 7.58 -3.18 -9.15
N TRP A 145 8.67 -3.86 -9.32
CA TRP A 145 8.74 -5.27 -9.76
C TRP A 145 8.19 -6.26 -8.73
N ILE A 146 7.94 -5.83 -7.49
CA ILE A 146 7.35 -6.68 -6.45
C ILE A 146 5.99 -7.28 -6.87
N PHE A 147 5.24 -6.57 -7.72
CA PHE A 147 3.98 -7.07 -8.25
C PHE A 147 4.17 -8.22 -9.24
N GLU A 148 5.16 -8.11 -10.14
CA GLU A 148 5.53 -9.18 -11.06
C GLU A 148 6.11 -10.38 -10.30
N GLU A 149 6.98 -10.12 -9.33
CA GLU A 149 7.53 -11.14 -8.44
C GLU A 149 6.42 -11.90 -7.71
N ALA A 150 5.48 -11.18 -7.07
CA ALA A 150 4.36 -11.77 -6.36
C ALA A 150 3.49 -12.63 -7.29
N THR A 151 3.15 -12.12 -8.47
CA THR A 151 2.35 -12.83 -9.47
C THR A 151 3.06 -14.10 -9.93
N ALA A 152 4.35 -14.01 -10.29
CA ALA A 152 5.12 -15.16 -10.73
C ALA A 152 5.17 -16.26 -9.66
N LEU A 153 5.44 -15.89 -8.39
CA LEU A 153 5.51 -16.85 -7.30
C LEU A 153 4.16 -17.50 -6.97
N LEU A 154 3.06 -16.76 -7.10
CA LEU A 154 1.71 -17.29 -6.92
C LEU A 154 1.33 -18.27 -8.03
N GLU A 155 1.82 -18.05 -9.26
CA GLU A 155 1.65 -18.94 -10.39
C GLU A 155 2.65 -20.13 -10.39
N GLY A 156 3.51 -20.24 -9.37
CA GLY A 156 4.54 -21.30 -9.29
C GLY A 156 5.71 -21.10 -10.27
N LYS A 157 5.88 -19.89 -10.80
CA LYS A 157 6.96 -19.53 -11.73
C LYS A 157 8.18 -19.00 -10.97
N ILE A 158 9.34 -19.07 -11.62
CA ILE A 158 10.58 -18.46 -11.11
C ILE A 158 10.61 -16.99 -11.51
N PHE A 159 10.90 -16.10 -10.55
CA PHE A 159 11.18 -14.69 -10.81
C PHE A 159 12.68 -14.43 -10.72
N SER A 160 13.25 -13.84 -11.76
CA SER A 160 14.68 -13.48 -11.77
C SER A 160 14.92 -12.20 -10.97
N PRO A 161 15.95 -12.17 -10.10
CA PRO A 161 16.28 -10.95 -9.34
C PRO A 161 16.55 -9.77 -10.27
N ILE A 162 16.06 -8.60 -9.85
CA ILE A 162 16.27 -7.35 -10.58
C ILE A 162 17.72 -6.89 -10.43
N SER A 163 18.41 -6.73 -11.57
CA SER A 163 19.80 -6.28 -11.59
C SER A 163 19.95 -4.80 -11.17
N PRO A 164 21.15 -4.39 -10.73
CA PRO A 164 21.45 -2.98 -10.46
C PRO A 164 21.10 -2.05 -11.63
N THR A 165 21.41 -2.48 -12.86
CA THR A 165 21.11 -1.72 -14.09
C THR A 165 19.60 -1.51 -14.26
N GLN A 166 18.79 -2.55 -14.07
CA GLN A 166 17.34 -2.44 -14.14
C GLN A 166 16.78 -1.52 -13.06
N LYS A 167 17.32 -1.57 -11.82
CA LYS A 167 16.89 -0.65 -10.74
C LYS A 167 17.18 0.80 -11.08
N ILE A 168 18.37 1.09 -11.60
CA ILE A 168 18.75 2.45 -12.00
C ILE A 168 17.90 2.92 -13.19
N GLN A 169 17.67 2.08 -14.18
CA GLN A 169 16.80 2.44 -15.31
C GLN A 169 15.37 2.72 -14.83
N GLY A 170 14.79 1.87 -13.98
CA GLY A 170 13.46 2.09 -13.40
C GLY A 170 13.36 3.38 -12.58
N ALA A 171 14.43 3.77 -11.86
CA ALA A 171 14.50 5.06 -11.18
C ALA A 171 14.47 6.23 -12.15
N ILE A 172 15.20 6.14 -13.26
CA ILE A 172 15.24 7.15 -14.33
C ILE A 172 13.88 7.24 -15.01
N ASP A 173 13.28 6.13 -15.38
CA ASP A 173 11.95 6.07 -16.01
C ASP A 173 10.86 6.70 -15.11
N HIS A 174 10.94 6.44 -13.79
CA HIS A 174 10.04 7.06 -12.81
C HIS A 174 10.22 8.58 -12.76
N LEU A 175 11.46 9.08 -12.74
CA LEU A 175 11.75 10.52 -12.80
C LEU A 175 11.19 11.14 -14.08
N ASP A 176 11.43 10.51 -15.24
CA ASP A 176 10.95 11.01 -16.53
C ASP A 176 9.41 11.04 -16.60
N LEU A 177 8.75 10.04 -16.02
CA LEU A 177 7.29 10.04 -15.91
C LEU A 177 6.77 11.16 -15.00
N LEU A 178 7.44 11.42 -13.88
CA LEU A 178 7.10 12.55 -13.00
C LEU A 178 7.25 13.89 -13.72
N ILE A 179 8.33 14.06 -14.48
CA ILE A 179 8.56 15.28 -15.28
C ILE A 179 7.46 15.46 -16.32
N LYS A 180 7.12 14.40 -17.04
CA LYS A 180 6.04 14.42 -18.03
C LYS A 180 4.69 14.82 -17.42
N LEU A 181 4.39 14.39 -16.19
CA LEU A 181 3.11 14.64 -15.53
C LEU A 181 3.03 15.97 -14.79
N LYS A 182 4.14 16.45 -14.21
CA LYS A 182 4.15 17.57 -13.26
C LYS A 182 5.08 18.71 -13.63
N GLY A 183 5.92 18.53 -14.65
CA GLY A 183 7.03 19.43 -14.98
C GLY A 183 8.24 19.23 -14.07
N GLU A 184 9.43 19.59 -14.56
CA GLU A 184 10.72 19.33 -13.89
C GLU A 184 10.82 20.01 -12.52
N ALA A 185 10.38 21.25 -12.39
CA ALA A 185 10.46 22.02 -11.16
C ALA A 185 9.76 21.36 -9.96
N ARG A 186 8.71 20.54 -10.20
CA ARG A 186 8.02 19.74 -9.17
C ARG A 186 8.58 18.34 -9.09
N ALA A 187 8.89 17.73 -10.21
CA ALA A 187 9.34 16.35 -10.29
C ALA A 187 10.68 16.13 -9.55
N VAL A 188 11.64 17.04 -9.71
CA VAL A 188 12.96 16.94 -9.08
C VAL A 188 12.88 16.86 -7.57
N PRO A 189 12.25 17.79 -6.83
CA PRO A 189 12.11 17.67 -5.38
C PRO A 189 11.32 16.44 -4.93
N GLU A 190 10.21 16.12 -5.61
CA GLU A 190 9.36 14.98 -5.25
C GLU A 190 10.07 13.64 -5.48
N SER A 191 10.93 13.53 -6.49
CA SER A 191 11.63 12.28 -6.82
C SER A 191 12.68 11.87 -5.79
N ARG A 192 13.27 12.80 -5.03
CA ARG A 192 14.41 12.55 -4.13
C ARG A 192 14.18 11.39 -3.17
N ALA A 193 13.00 11.35 -2.53
CA ALA A 193 12.63 10.26 -1.64
C ALA A 193 12.44 8.91 -2.36
N HIS A 194 12.04 8.93 -3.61
CA HIS A 194 11.91 7.72 -4.45
C HIS A 194 13.27 7.20 -4.87
N MET A 195 14.21 8.09 -5.28
CA MET A 195 15.56 7.70 -5.67
C MET A 195 16.31 7.01 -4.53
N ASP A 196 16.15 7.48 -3.28
CA ASP A 196 16.68 6.79 -2.10
C ASP A 196 16.18 5.35 -1.98
N LYS A 197 14.92 5.09 -2.32
CA LYS A 197 14.35 3.73 -2.27
C LYS A 197 14.86 2.82 -3.40
N TYR A 198 14.95 3.33 -4.62
CA TYR A 198 15.49 2.56 -5.76
C TYR A 198 16.94 2.16 -5.55
N THR A 199 17.75 3.06 -4.97
CA THR A 199 19.19 2.83 -4.78
C THR A 199 19.51 2.03 -3.52
N LYS A 200 18.55 1.75 -2.66
CA LYS A 200 18.75 0.98 -1.42
C LYS A 200 19.41 -0.38 -1.73
N GLY A 201 20.54 -0.63 -1.04
CA GLY A 201 21.32 -1.87 -1.19
C GLY A 201 22.29 -1.89 -2.37
N LEU A 202 22.35 -0.85 -3.21
CA LEU A 202 23.38 -0.72 -4.24
C LEU A 202 24.70 -0.23 -3.63
N TYR A 203 25.83 -0.75 -4.14
CA TYR A 203 27.14 -0.27 -3.75
C TYR A 203 27.29 1.21 -4.12
N GLY A 204 27.82 2.01 -3.24
CA GLY A 204 27.99 3.46 -3.46
C GLY A 204 26.73 4.32 -3.21
N ALA A 205 25.53 3.74 -3.06
CA ALA A 205 24.29 4.49 -2.87
C ALA A 205 24.36 5.54 -1.71
N PRO A 206 24.95 5.26 -0.54
CA PRO A 206 25.09 6.28 0.52
C PRO A 206 25.89 7.51 0.08
N ARG A 207 26.84 7.34 -0.85
CA ARG A 207 27.71 8.42 -1.33
C ARG A 207 26.96 9.43 -2.19
N ILE A 208 25.98 8.99 -3.00
CA ILE A 208 25.21 9.87 -3.87
C ILE A 208 23.95 10.42 -3.21
N ARG A 209 23.48 9.85 -2.10
CA ARG A 209 22.21 10.24 -1.45
C ARG A 209 22.14 11.75 -1.16
N ASN A 210 23.19 12.32 -0.58
CA ASN A 210 23.22 13.75 -0.31
C ASN A 210 23.22 14.58 -1.59
N ALA A 211 23.99 14.14 -2.60
CA ALA A 211 24.03 14.81 -3.89
C ALA A 211 22.65 14.78 -4.59
N VAL A 212 21.96 13.66 -4.58
CA VAL A 212 20.59 13.53 -5.10
C VAL A 212 19.62 14.48 -4.37
N ASN A 213 19.76 14.63 -3.05
CA ASN A 213 18.92 15.55 -2.28
C ASN A 213 19.20 17.02 -2.58
N LEU A 214 20.40 17.36 -3.04
CA LEU A 214 20.81 18.72 -3.40
C LEU A 214 20.67 19.02 -4.89
N ALA A 215 20.50 18.00 -5.73
CA ALA A 215 20.38 18.17 -7.18
C ALA A 215 19.21 19.09 -7.55
N GLU A 216 19.47 20.01 -8.49
CA GLU A 216 18.52 21.03 -8.94
C GLU A 216 17.88 20.69 -10.29
N SER A 217 18.45 19.72 -11.02
CA SER A 217 17.96 19.27 -12.31
C SER A 217 17.79 17.75 -12.41
N ALA A 218 16.95 17.32 -13.34
CA ALA A 218 16.76 15.91 -13.64
C ALA A 218 18.04 15.26 -14.18
N GLU A 219 18.80 15.97 -15.00
CA GLU A 219 20.05 15.45 -15.58
C GLU A 219 21.11 15.21 -14.50
N GLU A 220 21.21 16.06 -13.48
CA GLU A 220 22.08 15.81 -12.34
C GLU A 220 21.68 14.53 -11.60
N ILE A 221 20.39 14.33 -11.32
CA ILE A 221 19.90 13.11 -10.66
C ILE A 221 20.23 11.87 -11.52
N LYS A 222 19.97 11.93 -12.83
CA LYS A 222 20.26 10.82 -13.76
C LYS A 222 21.75 10.50 -13.82
N ALA A 223 22.61 11.53 -13.86
CA ALA A 223 24.05 11.34 -13.84
C ALA A 223 24.53 10.65 -12.56
N LEU A 224 24.05 11.11 -11.40
CA LEU A 224 24.33 10.50 -10.11
C LEU A 224 23.86 9.03 -10.04
N LEU A 225 22.66 8.73 -10.53
CA LEU A 225 22.15 7.36 -10.57
C LEU A 225 23.01 6.46 -11.46
N ARG A 226 23.36 6.92 -12.67
CA ARG A 226 24.23 6.16 -13.60
C ARG A 226 25.63 5.91 -13.02
N SER A 227 26.16 6.82 -12.20
CA SER A 227 27.47 6.64 -11.54
C SER A 227 27.53 5.47 -10.56
N LEU A 228 26.39 4.87 -10.20
CA LEU A 228 26.34 3.65 -9.38
C LEU A 228 26.58 2.37 -10.18
N LEU A 229 26.63 2.45 -11.51
CA LEU A 229 26.85 1.28 -12.38
C LEU A 229 28.32 1.09 -12.76
N GLY A 230 29.22 1.98 -12.37
CA GLY A 230 30.65 1.98 -12.68
C GLY A 230 30.99 2.94 -13.79
#